data_3fe56639faefa502a4295c8ef0fdceaf
#
_entry.id   3fe56639faefa502a4295c8ef0fdceaf
#
_cell.length_a   1.000
_cell.length_b   1.000
_cell.length_c   1.000
_cell.angle_alpha   90.00
_cell.angle_beta   90.00
_cell.angle_gamma   90.00
#
_symmetry.space_group_name_H-M   'P 1'
#
loop_
_entity.id
_entity.type
_entity.pdbx_description
1 polymer ?
#
loop_
_entity_poly.entity_id
_entity_poly.type
_entity_poly.pdbx_seq_one_letter_code
_entity_poly.pdbx_strand_id
1 'polypeptide(L)'
;MNYDTVAAISTAQGEGGIGVIRISGDDALRIADKIFNSVSGKKVTEMKGYTASFGKISENGEDIDEAVALVFKAPHSYTGEDVVELSCHGGLYITKRVLRAVLNAGAVPAQAGEFTKRAFLNGKIDLTEAEAVIDIISAKSRGAARSALCVKEGALRKKIDGVKNDLLSMAAHLSAWADYPEEDIACLLYTSDAADDTPCV
;
A
#
# COMPACT_ATOMS: atom_id res chain seq x y z
N MET A 1 10.21 -11.10 -7.72
CA MET A 1 11.06 -11.30 -6.53
C MET A 1 10.20 -12.02 -5.51
N ASN A 2 10.60 -13.22 -5.07
CA ASN A 2 9.88 -13.90 -3.97
C ASN A 2 10.29 -13.20 -2.68
N TYR A 3 9.38 -12.47 -2.09
CA TYR A 3 9.57 -11.90 -0.75
C TYR A 3 8.96 -12.86 0.28
N ASP A 4 9.59 -13.02 1.43
CA ASP A 4 9.03 -13.75 2.56
C ASP A 4 7.66 -13.17 2.94
N THR A 5 6.72 -14.04 3.33
CA THR A 5 5.44 -13.58 3.87
C THR A 5 5.64 -12.96 5.23
N VAL A 6 5.26 -11.70 5.39
CA VAL A 6 5.46 -10.92 6.61
C VAL A 6 4.18 -10.75 7.40
N ALA A 7 4.33 -10.56 8.72
CA ALA A 7 3.21 -10.26 9.60
C ALA A 7 3.57 -9.23 10.67
N ALA A 8 2.59 -8.41 11.05
CA ALA A 8 2.68 -7.47 12.16
C ALA A 8 1.31 -7.15 12.77
N ILE A 9 1.33 -6.64 14.01
CA ILE A 9 0.17 -5.97 14.60
C ILE A 9 0.00 -4.62 13.90
N SER A 10 -1.16 -4.40 13.28
CA SER A 10 -1.46 -3.18 12.49
C SER A 10 -2.26 -2.13 13.26
N THR A 11 -2.71 -2.44 14.46
CA THR A 11 -3.38 -1.50 15.39
C THR A 11 -2.39 -0.92 16.39
N ALA A 12 -2.72 0.25 16.95
CA ALA A 12 -1.92 0.83 18.04
C ALA A 12 -1.82 -0.16 19.20
N GLN A 13 -0.63 -0.23 19.82
CA GLN A 13 -0.41 -1.11 20.97
C GLN A 13 -0.99 -0.45 22.23
N GLY A 14 -1.90 -1.16 22.89
CA GLY A 14 -2.58 -0.69 24.09
C GLY A 14 -3.81 -1.55 24.38
N GLU A 15 -4.53 -1.22 25.43
CA GLU A 15 -5.82 -1.84 25.75
C GLU A 15 -6.90 -1.28 24.80
N GLY A 16 -7.50 -2.14 24.01
CA GLY A 16 -8.55 -1.77 23.05
C GLY A 16 -9.52 -2.94 22.83
N GLY A 17 -10.69 -2.66 22.25
CA GLY A 17 -11.68 -3.71 21.95
C GLY A 17 -11.23 -4.65 20.84
N ILE A 18 -10.43 -4.16 19.88
CA ILE A 18 -10.02 -4.91 18.67
C ILE A 18 -8.53 -4.70 18.41
N GLY A 19 -7.83 -5.80 18.14
CA GLY A 19 -6.48 -5.83 17.60
C GLY A 19 -6.47 -6.49 16.22
N VAL A 20 -5.68 -5.96 15.30
CA VAL A 20 -5.57 -6.49 13.93
C VAL A 20 -4.14 -6.94 13.68
N ILE A 21 -3.98 -8.20 13.30
CA ILE A 21 -2.74 -8.75 12.78
C ILE A 21 -2.86 -8.86 11.28
N ARG A 22 -1.95 -8.21 10.54
CA ARG A 22 -1.89 -8.27 9.09
C ARG A 22 -0.79 -9.22 8.65
N ILE A 23 -1.11 -10.08 7.70
CA ILE A 23 -0.20 -11.03 7.04
C ILE A 23 -0.19 -10.65 5.55
N SER A 24 0.97 -10.50 4.92
CA SER A 24 1.10 -10.13 3.49
C SER A 24 2.21 -10.94 2.83
N GLY A 25 1.93 -11.49 1.66
CA GLY A 25 2.85 -12.28 0.85
C GLY A 25 2.19 -13.51 0.23
N ASP A 26 2.95 -14.25 -0.56
CA ASP A 26 2.46 -15.38 -1.37
C ASP A 26 1.85 -16.52 -0.51
N ASP A 27 2.33 -16.71 0.72
CA ASP A 27 1.85 -17.73 1.63
C ASP A 27 0.85 -17.21 2.68
N ALA A 28 0.37 -15.95 2.57
CA ALA A 28 -0.49 -15.33 3.58
C ALA A 28 -1.75 -16.15 3.87
N LEU A 29 -2.42 -16.64 2.83
CA LEU A 29 -3.62 -17.47 2.95
C LEU A 29 -3.32 -18.82 3.60
N ARG A 30 -2.22 -19.46 3.22
CA ARG A 30 -1.81 -20.76 3.76
C ARG A 30 -1.39 -20.68 5.22
N ILE A 31 -0.69 -19.61 5.59
CA ILE A 31 -0.30 -19.35 6.99
C ILE A 31 -1.54 -19.13 7.84
N ALA A 32 -2.49 -18.34 7.37
CA ALA A 32 -3.75 -18.11 8.06
C ALA A 32 -4.55 -19.42 8.24
N ASP A 33 -4.61 -20.29 7.22
CA ASP A 33 -5.29 -21.60 7.30
C ASP A 33 -4.73 -22.52 8.40
N LYS A 34 -3.45 -22.38 8.77
CA LYS A 34 -2.84 -23.23 9.83
C LYS A 34 -3.33 -22.88 11.24
N ILE A 35 -3.77 -21.64 11.45
CA ILE A 35 -4.08 -21.11 12.77
C ILE A 35 -5.53 -20.66 12.93
N PHE A 36 -6.25 -20.40 11.82
CA PHE A 36 -7.63 -19.92 11.85
C PHE A 36 -8.62 -21.00 11.41
N ASN A 37 -9.58 -21.28 12.27
CA ASN A 37 -10.65 -22.24 12.03
C ASN A 37 -11.99 -21.50 11.90
N SER A 38 -12.48 -21.38 10.67
CA SER A 38 -13.78 -20.75 10.40
C SER A 38 -14.93 -21.56 10.98
N VAL A 39 -15.93 -20.90 11.58
CA VAL A 39 -17.17 -21.52 12.02
C VAL A 39 -17.93 -22.19 10.85
N SER A 40 -17.79 -21.64 9.64
CA SER A 40 -18.40 -22.24 8.45
C SER A 40 -17.66 -23.49 7.93
N GLY A 41 -16.53 -23.88 8.52
CA GLY A 41 -15.65 -24.96 8.06
C GLY A 41 -14.89 -24.67 6.77
N LYS A 42 -15.05 -23.46 6.21
CA LYS A 42 -14.39 -23.07 4.95
C LYS A 42 -12.96 -22.59 5.24
N LYS A 43 -11.99 -23.06 4.45
CA LYS A 43 -10.60 -22.62 4.54
C LYS A 43 -10.42 -21.19 4.05
N VAL A 44 -9.44 -20.48 4.62
CA VAL A 44 -9.07 -19.11 4.19
C VAL A 44 -8.62 -19.10 2.74
N THR A 45 -7.88 -20.13 2.30
CA THR A 45 -7.44 -20.31 0.90
C THR A 45 -8.60 -20.40 -0.09
N GLU A 46 -9.76 -20.91 0.33
CA GLU A 46 -10.97 -21.05 -0.49
C GLU A 46 -11.86 -19.80 -0.48
N MET A 47 -11.56 -18.83 0.39
CA MET A 47 -12.32 -17.58 0.46
C MET A 47 -12.07 -16.71 -0.76
N LYS A 48 -13.10 -15.98 -1.19
CA LYS A 48 -12.97 -14.95 -2.23
C LYS A 48 -12.30 -13.71 -1.63
N GLY A 49 -11.61 -12.94 -2.46
CA GLY A 49 -11.14 -11.62 -2.05
C GLY A 49 -12.28 -10.73 -1.57
N TYR A 50 -11.99 -9.82 -0.63
CA TYR A 50 -12.96 -8.92 0.02
C TYR A 50 -14.08 -9.64 0.79
N THR A 51 -13.81 -10.85 1.29
CA THR A 51 -14.75 -11.56 2.14
C THR A 51 -14.18 -11.78 3.53
N ALA A 52 -15.07 -11.78 4.52
CA ALA A 52 -14.74 -12.03 5.91
C ALA A 52 -15.36 -13.35 6.39
N SER A 53 -14.73 -13.97 7.38
CA SER A 53 -15.24 -15.15 8.06
C SER A 53 -14.98 -15.06 9.55
N PHE A 54 -15.98 -15.38 10.35
CA PHE A 54 -15.82 -15.51 11.80
C PHE A 54 -15.32 -16.92 12.14
N GLY A 55 -14.43 -17.00 13.13
CA GLY A 55 -13.82 -18.26 13.54
C GLY A 55 -13.00 -18.12 14.80
N LYS A 56 -12.16 -19.14 15.05
CA LYS A 56 -11.26 -19.20 16.18
C LYS A 56 -9.82 -19.26 15.70
N ILE A 57 -8.93 -18.61 16.42
CA ILE A 57 -7.49 -18.74 16.26
C ILE A 57 -7.02 -19.78 17.29
N SER A 58 -6.31 -20.79 16.79
CA SER A 58 -5.73 -21.84 17.65
C SER A 58 -4.30 -22.15 17.27
N GLU A 59 -3.51 -22.60 18.21
CA GLU A 59 -2.14 -23.07 18.04
C GLU A 59 -1.93 -24.35 18.83
N ASN A 60 -1.38 -25.39 18.19
CA ASN A 60 -1.11 -26.70 18.81
C ASN A 60 -2.32 -27.32 19.53
N GLY A 61 -3.54 -27.08 19.02
CA GLY A 61 -4.78 -27.60 19.58
C GLY A 61 -5.36 -26.78 20.75
N GLU A 62 -4.75 -25.65 21.13
CA GLU A 62 -5.24 -24.71 22.12
C GLU A 62 -5.89 -23.51 21.44
N ASP A 63 -7.13 -23.18 21.80
CA ASP A 63 -7.81 -21.96 21.35
C ASP A 63 -7.15 -20.74 22.01
N ILE A 64 -6.77 -19.75 21.18
CA ILE A 64 -6.17 -18.50 21.65
C ILE A 64 -7.26 -17.44 21.82
N ASP A 65 -8.09 -17.25 20.77
CA ASP A 65 -9.11 -16.20 20.73
C ASP A 65 -10.14 -16.47 19.62
N GLU A 66 -11.27 -15.77 19.69
CA GLU A 66 -12.21 -15.64 18.58
C GLU A 66 -11.79 -14.47 17.70
N ALA A 67 -11.94 -14.64 16.38
CA ALA A 67 -11.48 -13.62 15.44
C ALA A 67 -12.32 -13.59 14.15
N VAL A 68 -12.18 -12.48 13.45
CA VAL A 68 -12.66 -12.32 12.06
C VAL A 68 -11.45 -12.31 11.14
N ALA A 69 -11.39 -13.24 10.19
CA ALA A 69 -10.43 -13.21 9.11
C ALA A 69 -11.01 -12.47 7.91
N LEU A 70 -10.31 -11.45 7.42
CA LEU A 70 -10.64 -10.70 6.21
C LEU A 70 -9.57 -10.98 5.16
N VAL A 71 -9.98 -11.37 3.95
CA VAL A 71 -9.09 -11.79 2.87
C VAL A 71 -9.06 -10.77 1.75
N PHE A 72 -7.86 -10.45 1.28
CA PHE A 72 -7.61 -9.69 0.06
C PHE A 72 -6.70 -10.51 -0.85
N LYS A 73 -7.08 -10.68 -2.10
CA LYS A 73 -6.27 -11.42 -3.08
C LYS A 73 -5.53 -10.47 -4.03
N ALA A 74 -4.31 -10.84 -4.33
CA ALA A 74 -3.49 -10.12 -5.31
C ALA A 74 -4.22 -10.00 -6.68
N PRO A 75 -4.07 -8.89 -7.40
CA PRO A 75 -3.36 -7.66 -7.03
C PRO A 75 -4.23 -6.67 -6.23
N HIS A 76 -5.45 -7.06 -5.82
CA HIS A 76 -6.46 -6.21 -5.20
C HIS A 76 -6.32 -6.20 -3.67
N SER A 77 -5.17 -5.71 -3.19
CA SER A 77 -4.85 -5.51 -1.77
C SER A 77 -4.05 -4.22 -1.59
N TYR A 78 -3.75 -3.85 -0.35
CA TYR A 78 -2.92 -2.69 -0.05
C TYR A 78 -1.49 -2.85 -0.59
N THR A 79 -0.89 -4.01 -0.37
CA THR A 79 0.50 -4.30 -0.79
C THR A 79 0.59 -4.79 -2.25
N GLY A 80 -0.54 -5.14 -2.88
CA GLY A 80 -0.56 -5.83 -4.17
C GLY A 80 -0.31 -7.34 -4.09
N GLU A 81 -0.04 -7.87 -2.89
CA GLU A 81 0.14 -9.29 -2.58
C GLU A 81 -1.16 -9.90 -2.03
N ASP A 82 -1.18 -11.20 -1.76
CA ASP A 82 -2.24 -11.79 -0.94
C ASP A 82 -2.11 -11.27 0.48
N VAL A 83 -3.22 -10.82 1.07
CA VAL A 83 -3.27 -10.26 2.42
C VAL A 83 -4.39 -10.90 3.21
N VAL A 84 -4.08 -11.25 4.47
CA VAL A 84 -5.08 -11.66 5.47
C VAL A 84 -4.98 -10.74 6.67
N GLU A 85 -6.11 -10.21 7.11
CA GLU A 85 -6.23 -9.48 8.36
C GLU A 85 -7.03 -10.31 9.37
N LEU A 86 -6.40 -10.60 10.50
CA LEU A 86 -7.03 -11.29 11.62
C LEU A 86 -7.39 -10.26 12.69
N SER A 87 -8.68 -10.00 12.84
CA SER A 87 -9.21 -9.09 13.86
C SER A 87 -9.59 -9.93 15.10
N CYS A 88 -8.83 -9.80 16.15
CA CYS A 88 -8.99 -10.48 17.45
C CYS A 88 -9.28 -9.46 18.57
N HIS A 89 -9.40 -9.88 19.82
CA HIS A 89 -9.49 -8.95 20.94
C HIS A 89 -8.19 -8.13 21.11
N GLY A 90 -8.34 -6.83 21.40
CA GLY A 90 -7.27 -5.83 21.34
C GLY A 90 -6.38 -5.77 22.60
N GLY A 91 -6.41 -6.78 23.46
CA GLY A 91 -5.50 -6.86 24.60
C GLY A 91 -4.06 -7.11 24.15
N LEU A 92 -3.09 -6.44 24.79
CA LEU A 92 -1.66 -6.55 24.44
C LEU A 92 -1.14 -8.00 24.49
N TYR A 93 -1.61 -8.81 25.43
CA TYR A 93 -1.25 -10.22 25.54
C TYR A 93 -1.81 -11.04 24.37
N ILE A 94 -3.10 -10.86 24.05
CA ILE A 94 -3.80 -11.61 22.99
C ILE A 94 -3.18 -11.29 21.63
N THR A 95 -3.04 -10.01 21.30
CA THR A 95 -2.47 -9.59 20.02
C THR A 95 -1.05 -10.12 19.79
N LYS A 96 -0.21 -10.11 20.85
CA LYS A 96 1.14 -10.70 20.80
C LYS A 96 1.10 -12.22 20.66
N ARG A 97 0.15 -12.89 21.32
CA ARG A 97 -0.01 -14.34 21.24
C ARG A 97 -0.45 -14.76 19.82
N VAL A 98 -1.41 -14.04 19.25
CA VAL A 98 -1.86 -14.27 17.85
C VAL A 98 -0.72 -14.01 16.87
N LEU A 99 0.01 -12.89 17.01
CA LEU A 99 1.17 -12.63 16.15
C LEU A 99 2.21 -13.77 16.26
N ARG A 100 2.51 -14.25 17.45
CA ARG A 100 3.44 -15.38 17.64
C ARG A 100 2.95 -16.64 16.93
N ALA A 101 1.66 -16.97 17.00
CA ALA A 101 1.09 -18.11 16.30
C ALA A 101 1.25 -17.96 14.75
N VAL A 102 1.02 -16.75 14.22
CA VAL A 102 1.26 -16.43 12.80
C VAL A 102 2.73 -16.65 12.41
N LEU A 103 3.67 -16.18 13.24
CA LEU A 103 5.11 -16.34 12.98
C LEU A 103 5.53 -17.81 13.05
N ASN A 104 5.04 -18.56 14.04
CA ASN A 104 5.29 -20.00 14.18
C ASN A 104 4.69 -20.81 13.00
N ALA A 105 3.61 -20.31 12.39
CA ALA A 105 3.00 -20.90 11.20
C ALA A 105 3.81 -20.65 9.90
N GLY A 106 4.84 -19.78 9.92
CA GLY A 106 5.79 -19.58 8.84
C GLY A 106 5.90 -18.15 8.30
N ALA A 107 5.24 -17.16 8.91
CA ALA A 107 5.49 -15.76 8.58
C ALA A 107 6.78 -15.26 9.25
N VAL A 108 7.36 -14.19 8.71
CA VAL A 108 8.44 -13.44 9.34
C VAL A 108 7.93 -12.09 9.88
N PRO A 109 8.56 -11.52 10.91
CA PRO A 109 8.14 -10.22 11.42
C PRO A 109 8.32 -9.13 10.37
N ALA A 110 7.30 -8.33 10.12
CA ALA A 110 7.39 -7.16 9.26
C ALA A 110 8.21 -6.05 9.94
N GLN A 111 9.02 -5.35 9.16
CA GLN A 111 9.72 -4.15 9.60
C GLN A 111 8.77 -2.94 9.64
N ALA A 112 9.17 -1.87 10.33
CA ALA A 112 8.40 -0.63 10.34
C ALA A 112 8.24 -0.09 8.91
N GLY A 113 6.99 0.20 8.50
CA GLY A 113 6.66 0.69 7.17
C GLY A 113 6.72 -0.37 6.04
N GLU A 114 6.96 -1.65 6.36
CA GLU A 114 7.17 -2.68 5.33
C GLU A 114 5.97 -2.89 4.40
N PHE A 115 4.76 -2.84 4.89
CA PHE A 115 3.56 -2.96 4.04
C PHE A 115 3.48 -1.82 3.01
N THR A 116 3.79 -0.60 3.42
CA THR A 116 3.84 0.57 2.53
C THR A 116 4.99 0.46 1.53
N LYS A 117 6.16 -0.01 1.97
CA LYS A 117 7.29 -0.31 1.10
C LYS A 117 6.92 -1.34 0.02
N ARG A 118 6.22 -2.42 0.39
CA ARG A 118 5.75 -3.43 -0.58
C ARG A 118 4.72 -2.86 -1.55
N ALA A 119 3.79 -2.03 -1.06
CA ALA A 119 2.84 -1.33 -1.93
C ALA A 119 3.57 -0.48 -2.99
N PHE A 120 4.64 0.23 -2.61
CA PHE A 120 5.48 0.98 -3.53
C PHE A 120 6.23 0.07 -4.52
N LEU A 121 6.90 -0.98 -4.04
CA LEU A 121 7.65 -1.92 -4.89
C LEU A 121 6.76 -2.65 -5.90
N ASN A 122 5.52 -2.93 -5.53
CA ASN A 122 4.51 -3.55 -6.39
C ASN A 122 3.74 -2.55 -7.26
N GLY A 123 4.15 -1.27 -7.28
CA GLY A 123 3.57 -0.23 -8.14
C GLY A 123 2.15 0.19 -7.76
N LYS A 124 1.69 -0.10 -6.53
CA LYS A 124 0.37 0.30 -6.03
C LYS A 124 0.30 1.78 -5.68
N ILE A 125 1.41 2.31 -5.20
CA ILE A 125 1.58 3.70 -4.80
C ILE A 125 2.96 4.19 -5.28
N ASP A 126 3.12 5.48 -5.48
CA ASP A 126 4.42 6.09 -5.73
C ASP A 126 5.13 6.50 -4.42
N LEU A 127 6.35 7.04 -4.53
CA LEU A 127 7.15 7.41 -3.36
C LEU A 127 6.50 8.55 -2.56
N THR A 128 5.92 9.53 -3.24
CA THR A 128 5.26 10.67 -2.57
C THR A 128 3.98 10.24 -1.86
N GLU A 129 3.24 9.32 -2.47
CA GLU A 129 2.06 8.69 -1.86
C GLU A 129 2.45 7.83 -0.64
N ALA A 130 3.58 7.12 -0.70
CA ALA A 130 4.10 6.33 0.43
C ALA A 130 4.50 7.23 1.62
N GLU A 131 5.15 8.36 1.36
CA GLU A 131 5.49 9.36 2.39
C GLU A 131 4.23 9.98 3.01
N ALA A 132 3.23 10.30 2.19
CA ALA A 132 1.97 10.86 2.65
C ALA A 132 1.20 9.95 3.62
N VAL A 133 1.40 8.62 3.58
CA VAL A 133 0.78 7.69 4.54
C VAL A 133 1.22 8.00 5.97
N ILE A 134 2.51 8.29 6.19
CA ILE A 134 3.05 8.65 7.50
C ILE A 134 2.46 9.99 7.97
N ASP A 135 2.36 10.96 7.05
CA ASP A 135 1.80 12.27 7.35
C ASP A 135 0.32 12.19 7.74
N ILE A 136 -0.46 11.33 7.09
CA ILE A 136 -1.87 11.08 7.46
C ILE A 136 -1.96 10.49 8.87
N ILE A 137 -1.14 9.49 9.19
CA ILE A 137 -1.16 8.81 10.50
C ILE A 137 -0.74 9.77 11.63
N SER A 138 0.22 10.64 11.36
CA SER A 138 0.76 11.60 12.34
C SER A 138 0.01 12.92 12.41
N ALA A 139 -0.97 13.17 11.54
CA ALA A 139 -1.69 14.42 11.46
C ALA A 139 -2.43 14.77 12.77
N LYS A 140 -2.15 15.95 13.32
CA LYS A 140 -2.76 16.47 14.56
C LYS A 140 -3.82 17.54 14.33
N SER A 141 -4.10 17.89 13.08
CA SER A 141 -5.10 18.89 12.73
C SER A 141 -5.83 18.54 11.44
N ARG A 142 -7.04 19.11 11.26
CA ARG A 142 -7.82 18.96 10.03
C ARG A 142 -7.05 19.45 8.80
N GLY A 143 -6.30 20.54 8.93
CA GLY A 143 -5.49 21.08 7.83
C GLY A 143 -4.37 20.12 7.42
N ALA A 144 -3.61 19.59 8.40
CA ALA A 144 -2.55 18.62 8.15
C ALA A 144 -3.09 17.34 7.49
N ALA A 145 -4.18 16.78 8.02
CA ALA A 145 -4.80 15.59 7.45
C ALA A 145 -5.28 15.81 6.00
N ARG A 146 -5.90 16.97 5.70
CA ARG A 146 -6.35 17.30 4.35
C ARG A 146 -5.16 17.48 3.39
N SER A 147 -4.09 18.13 3.82
CA SER A 147 -2.88 18.30 3.01
C SER A 147 -2.26 16.96 2.66
N ALA A 148 -2.06 16.09 3.65
CA ALA A 148 -1.49 14.76 3.45
C ALA A 148 -2.38 13.89 2.53
N LEU A 149 -3.73 13.99 2.68
CA LEU A 149 -4.66 13.27 1.82
C LEU A 149 -4.56 13.74 0.36
N CYS A 150 -4.47 15.04 0.10
CA CYS A 150 -4.26 15.57 -1.26
C CYS A 150 -2.98 15.06 -1.91
N VAL A 151 -1.88 14.93 -1.14
CA VAL A 151 -0.62 14.35 -1.64
C VAL A 151 -0.82 12.87 -1.96
N LYS A 152 -1.46 12.12 -1.05
CA LYS A 152 -1.77 10.69 -1.27
C LYS A 152 -2.67 10.44 -2.48
N GLU A 153 -3.56 11.36 -2.82
CA GLU A 153 -4.42 11.30 -4.01
C GLU A 153 -3.69 11.68 -5.31
N GLY A 154 -2.37 11.84 -5.26
CA GLY A 154 -1.51 12.10 -6.41
C GLY A 154 -1.58 13.54 -6.96
N ALA A 155 -2.03 14.52 -6.15
CA ALA A 155 -2.08 15.92 -6.58
C ALA A 155 -0.68 16.46 -6.95
N LEU A 156 0.33 16.09 -6.18
CA LEU A 156 1.73 16.46 -6.45
C LEU A 156 2.25 15.74 -7.69
N ARG A 157 1.98 14.45 -7.83
CA ARG A 157 2.36 13.65 -9.00
C ARG A 157 1.83 14.25 -10.30
N LYS A 158 0.54 14.62 -10.36
CA LYS A 158 -0.06 15.24 -11.55
C LYS A 158 0.67 16.51 -11.98
N LYS A 159 1.11 17.33 -11.01
CA LYS A 159 1.88 18.54 -11.31
C LYS A 159 3.28 18.21 -11.83
N ILE A 160 3.96 17.25 -11.20
CA ILE A 160 5.29 16.80 -11.63
C ILE A 160 5.22 16.16 -13.02
N ASP A 161 4.23 15.31 -13.29
CA ASP A 161 4.04 14.69 -14.60
C ASP A 161 3.73 15.74 -15.68
N GLY A 162 2.99 16.80 -15.36
CA GLY A 162 2.78 17.95 -16.25
C GLY A 162 4.11 18.59 -16.65
N VAL A 163 4.90 19.04 -15.68
CA VAL A 163 6.21 19.67 -15.94
C VAL A 163 7.16 18.71 -16.69
N LYS A 164 7.17 17.43 -16.30
CA LYS A 164 7.98 16.42 -17.00
C LYS A 164 7.59 16.28 -18.46
N ASN A 165 6.30 16.25 -18.78
CA ASN A 165 5.82 16.15 -20.16
C ASN A 165 6.18 17.40 -20.97
N ASP A 166 6.09 18.58 -20.39
CA ASP A 166 6.50 19.83 -21.00
C ASP A 166 8.00 19.81 -21.33
N LEU A 167 8.84 19.39 -20.37
CA LEU A 167 10.29 19.25 -20.56
C LEU A 167 10.64 18.20 -21.64
N LEU A 168 9.94 17.07 -21.66
CA LEU A 168 10.13 16.04 -22.68
C LEU A 168 9.74 16.56 -24.07
N SER A 169 8.66 17.32 -24.17
CA SER A 169 8.23 17.96 -25.41
C SER A 169 9.28 18.95 -25.90
N MET A 170 9.79 19.82 -25.01
CA MET A 170 10.88 20.75 -25.35
C MET A 170 12.16 20.03 -25.79
N ALA A 171 12.55 18.97 -25.10
CA ALA A 171 13.72 18.18 -25.46
C ALA A 171 13.57 17.50 -26.83
N ALA A 172 12.37 16.96 -27.14
CA ALA A 172 12.08 16.37 -28.43
C ALA A 172 12.17 17.40 -29.58
N HIS A 173 11.66 18.61 -29.37
CA HIS A 173 11.77 19.69 -30.35
C HIS A 173 13.20 20.18 -30.57
N LEU A 174 13.99 20.30 -29.48
CA LEU A 174 15.40 20.67 -29.60
C LEU A 174 16.20 19.59 -30.36
N SER A 175 15.90 18.32 -30.13
CA SER A 175 16.51 17.21 -30.87
C SER A 175 16.13 17.26 -32.36
N ALA A 176 14.85 17.49 -32.65
CA ALA A 176 14.40 17.64 -34.03
C ALA A 176 15.07 18.83 -34.73
N TRP A 177 15.22 19.95 -34.06
CA TRP A 177 15.95 21.11 -34.57
C TRP A 177 17.42 20.82 -34.83
N ALA A 178 18.07 20.04 -33.98
CA ALA A 178 19.47 19.66 -34.16
C ALA A 178 19.66 18.68 -35.34
N ASP A 179 18.70 17.77 -35.52
CA ASP A 179 18.76 16.75 -36.61
C ASP A 179 18.30 17.27 -37.96
N TYR A 180 17.41 18.27 -38.01
CA TYR A 180 16.82 18.85 -39.24
C TYR A 180 16.88 20.38 -39.26
N PRO A 181 18.09 20.97 -39.30
CA PRO A 181 18.25 22.42 -39.18
C PRO A 181 17.68 23.24 -40.36
N GLU A 182 17.36 22.58 -41.45
CA GLU A 182 16.80 23.21 -42.68
C GLU A 182 15.26 23.18 -42.72
N GLU A 183 14.61 22.50 -41.73
CA GLU A 183 13.16 22.44 -41.65
C GLU A 183 12.59 23.53 -40.75
N ASP A 184 11.50 24.17 -41.19
CA ASP A 184 10.77 25.19 -40.42
C ASP A 184 9.98 24.53 -39.29
N ILE A 185 10.67 24.12 -38.21
CA ILE A 185 10.05 23.50 -37.04
C ILE A 185 9.48 24.62 -36.15
N ALA A 186 8.17 24.58 -35.89
CA ALA A 186 7.48 25.59 -35.09
C ALA A 186 8.09 25.72 -33.67
N CYS A 187 8.37 26.96 -33.26
CA CYS A 187 8.94 27.23 -31.92
C CYS A 187 7.90 26.98 -30.83
N LEU A 188 8.16 26.01 -29.94
CA LEU A 188 7.28 25.67 -28.81
C LEU A 188 7.21 26.76 -27.73
N LEU A 189 8.22 27.60 -27.60
CA LEU A 189 8.25 28.67 -26.60
C LEU A 189 7.17 29.73 -26.88
N TYR A 190 6.66 29.80 -28.09
CA TYR A 190 5.63 30.76 -28.48
C TYR A 190 4.23 30.48 -27.89
N THR A 191 3.98 29.24 -27.43
CA THR A 191 2.65 28.83 -26.94
C THR A 191 2.51 28.81 -25.43
N SER A 192 3.59 28.92 -24.66
CA SER A 192 3.54 28.85 -23.18
C SER A 192 3.56 30.21 -22.48
N ASP A 193 3.92 31.29 -23.17
CA ASP A 193 3.94 32.63 -22.62
C ASP A 193 2.83 33.49 -23.23
N ALA A 194 1.63 33.40 -22.63
CA ALA A 194 0.48 34.23 -23.02
C ALA A 194 0.59 35.70 -22.52
N ALA A 195 1.72 36.10 -21.97
CA ALA A 195 1.90 37.42 -21.35
C ALA A 195 2.90 38.33 -22.06
N ASP A 196 3.74 37.81 -22.96
CA ASP A 196 4.72 38.66 -23.69
C ASP A 196 4.62 38.46 -25.21
N ASP A 197 4.04 39.45 -25.88
CA ASP A 197 3.93 39.59 -27.36
C ASP A 197 5.28 39.87 -28.04
N THR A 198 6.38 39.29 -27.62
CA THR A 198 7.67 39.44 -28.27
C THR A 198 7.99 38.22 -29.14
N PRO A 199 8.07 38.34 -30.47
CA PRO A 199 8.47 37.21 -31.31
C PRO A 199 9.89 36.75 -31.00
N CYS A 200 10.11 35.43 -30.98
CA CYS A 200 11.45 34.84 -30.96
C CYS A 200 12.20 35.35 -32.23
N VAL A 201 13.24 36.17 -32.04
CA VAL A 201 14.19 36.59 -33.09
C VAL A 201 15.40 35.66 -33.03
#